data_debd72fcc4dffff7375523fc43c0e293
#
_entry.id   debd72fcc4dffff7375523fc43c0e293
#
_cell.length_a   1.000
_cell.length_b   1.000
_cell.length_c   1.000
_cell.angle_alpha   90.00
_cell.angle_beta   90.00
_cell.angle_gamma   90.00
#
_symmetry.space_group_name_H-M   'P 1'
#
loop_
_entity.id
_entity.type
_entity.pdbx_description
1 polymer ?
#
loop_
_entity_poly.entity_id
_entity_poly.type
_entity_poly.pdbx_seq_one_letter_code
_entity_poly.pdbx_strand_id
1 'polypeptide(L)'
;MVGLGAGGAARYWLGKVEDENAGHDYELIAAPLDVELVPGFKTEAWAFGPSAPGTELRVRQGTWLRVRFINHLPVETTIHWHGIRLPLEMDGVPYVSQLPVKPGEYFDYKFRVPDAGSYWYHPHVSSSEELGRGLVGPLIVEEREPTGFRHERTLSLKTWHIDEQGAFTEFLVPRQAAREGTRGRLATINGESNPT
;
A
#
# COMPACT_ATOMS: atom_id res chain seq x y z
N MET A 1 -16.81 28.98 -21.07
CA MET A 1 -16.64 28.94 -19.60
C MET A 1 -15.87 27.68 -19.29
N VAL A 2 -14.63 27.87 -18.85
CA VAL A 2 -13.64 26.81 -18.66
C VAL A 2 -13.75 26.31 -17.21
N GLY A 3 -14.02 25.06 -17.01
CA GLY A 3 -13.98 24.40 -15.70
C GLY A 3 -12.60 23.79 -15.45
N LEU A 4 -11.78 24.44 -14.66
CA LEU A 4 -10.51 23.92 -14.18
C LEU A 4 -10.77 22.94 -13.03
N GLY A 5 -10.54 21.68 -13.28
CA GLY A 5 -10.40 20.66 -12.23
C GLY A 5 -8.93 20.47 -11.88
N ALA A 6 -8.41 21.25 -10.96
CA ALA A 6 -7.09 21.05 -10.41
C ALA A 6 -7.20 20.18 -9.15
N GLY A 7 -6.97 18.89 -9.28
CA GLY A 7 -6.68 17.98 -8.18
C GLY A 7 -5.24 18.17 -7.70
N GLY A 8 -4.97 19.23 -6.98
CA GLY A 8 -3.71 19.42 -6.28
C GLY A 8 -3.73 18.63 -4.98
N ALA A 9 -2.97 17.56 -4.87
CA ALA A 9 -2.64 16.96 -3.59
C ALA A 9 -1.95 18.05 -2.74
N ALA A 10 -2.62 18.51 -1.70
CA ALA A 10 -2.10 19.53 -0.80
C ALA A 10 -0.88 18.97 -0.06
N ARG A 11 0.29 19.48 -0.38
CA ARG A 11 1.51 19.24 0.39
C ARG A 11 1.39 19.97 1.72
N TYR A 12 0.93 19.28 2.75
CA TYR A 12 1.01 19.78 4.12
C TYR A 12 2.35 19.39 4.74
N TRP A 13 3.37 20.18 4.45
CA TRP A 13 4.61 20.17 5.20
C TRP A 13 4.67 21.43 6.08
N LEU A 14 4.17 21.33 7.30
CA LEU A 14 4.53 22.22 8.40
C LEU A 14 5.60 21.49 9.21
N GLY A 15 6.79 22.10 9.31
CA GLY A 15 7.88 21.59 10.14
C GLY A 15 7.40 21.45 11.59
N LYS A 16 6.88 20.27 11.92
CA LYS A 16 6.55 19.91 13.30
C LYS A 16 7.84 19.49 14.00
N VAL A 17 8.05 20.07 15.18
CA VAL A 17 8.94 19.53 16.21
C VAL A 17 8.61 18.03 16.32
N GLU A 18 9.65 17.19 16.24
CA GLU A 18 9.51 15.74 16.37
C GLU A 18 9.12 15.37 17.80
N ASP A 19 7.82 15.41 18.09
CA ASP A 19 7.27 14.93 19.35
C ASP A 19 7.10 13.41 19.27
N GLU A 20 7.90 12.70 20.06
CA GLU A 20 7.80 11.23 20.17
C GLU A 20 6.43 10.76 20.67
N ASN A 21 5.67 11.63 21.32
CA ASN A 21 4.33 11.37 21.84
C ASN A 21 3.20 11.89 20.93
N ALA A 22 3.53 12.47 19.76
CA ALA A 22 2.51 12.86 18.79
C ALA A 22 1.68 11.65 18.37
N GLY A 23 0.41 11.86 18.08
CA GLY A 23 -0.48 10.83 17.50
C GLY A 23 0.05 10.26 16.19
N HIS A 24 -0.77 9.49 15.47
CA HIS A 24 -0.33 8.93 14.18
C HIS A 24 -0.29 10.00 13.10
N ASP A 25 0.66 9.82 12.15
CA ASP A 25 0.77 10.63 10.95
C ASP A 25 -0.25 10.17 9.89
N TYR A 26 -0.55 8.85 9.91
CA TYR A 26 -1.48 8.19 9.00
C TYR A 26 -2.38 7.20 9.73
N GLU A 27 -3.59 7.05 9.21
CA GLU A 27 -4.48 5.95 9.50
C GLU A 27 -4.69 5.14 8.22
N LEU A 28 -4.37 3.84 8.26
CA LEU A 28 -4.56 2.91 7.17
C LEU A 28 -5.63 1.89 7.54
N ILE A 29 -6.72 1.89 6.82
CA ILE A 29 -7.81 0.92 6.98
C ILE A 29 -7.71 -0.10 5.84
N ALA A 30 -7.46 -1.36 6.17
CA ALA A 30 -7.60 -2.44 5.21
C ALA A 30 -9.06 -2.87 5.14
N ALA A 31 -9.66 -2.80 3.96
CA ALA A 31 -11.07 -3.16 3.76
C ALA A 31 -11.33 -3.68 2.34
N PRO A 32 -12.43 -4.44 2.12
CA PRO A 32 -12.94 -4.71 0.78
C PRO A 32 -13.30 -3.40 0.06
N LEU A 33 -13.01 -3.36 -1.24
CA LEU A 33 -13.25 -2.21 -2.10
C LEU A 33 -13.71 -2.67 -3.49
N ASP A 34 -14.88 -2.23 -3.93
CA ASP A 34 -15.33 -2.44 -5.31
C ASP A 34 -14.53 -1.54 -6.26
N VAL A 35 -13.82 -2.14 -7.21
CA VAL A 35 -13.08 -1.43 -8.26
C VAL A 35 -13.55 -1.91 -9.63
N GLU A 36 -13.51 -1.04 -10.63
CA GLU A 36 -13.81 -1.40 -12.01
C GLU A 36 -12.49 -1.57 -12.78
N LEU A 37 -11.96 -2.80 -12.77
CA LEU A 37 -10.75 -3.16 -13.51
C LEU A 37 -11.04 -3.54 -14.95
N VAL A 38 -12.20 -4.15 -15.18
CA VAL A 38 -12.75 -4.50 -16.50
C VAL A 38 -13.99 -3.64 -16.71
N PRO A 39 -14.10 -2.91 -17.84
CA PRO A 39 -15.24 -2.02 -18.10
C PRO A 39 -16.59 -2.71 -17.92
N GLY A 40 -17.46 -2.14 -17.08
CA GLY A 40 -18.79 -2.66 -16.78
C GLY A 40 -18.84 -3.77 -15.73
N PHE A 41 -17.72 -4.21 -15.18
CA PHE A 41 -17.66 -5.25 -14.17
C PHE A 41 -17.00 -4.77 -12.88
N LYS A 42 -17.57 -5.16 -11.75
CA LYS A 42 -16.98 -4.89 -10.43
C LYS A 42 -16.05 -6.02 -10.02
N THR A 43 -14.87 -5.65 -9.53
CA THR A 43 -13.93 -6.55 -8.86
C THR A 43 -13.93 -6.21 -7.38
N GLU A 44 -14.22 -7.16 -6.49
CA GLU A 44 -14.10 -6.98 -5.05
C GLU A 44 -12.61 -7.08 -4.64
N ALA A 45 -11.90 -5.99 -4.81
CA ALA A 45 -10.53 -5.86 -4.36
C ALA A 45 -10.45 -5.67 -2.83
N TRP A 46 -9.23 -5.75 -2.29
CA TRP A 46 -8.91 -5.29 -0.94
C TRP A 46 -7.91 -4.16 -1.02
N ALA A 47 -8.08 -3.13 -0.21
CA ALA A 47 -7.24 -1.94 -0.29
C ALA A 47 -6.87 -1.41 1.09
N PHE A 48 -5.74 -0.71 1.16
CA PHE A 48 -5.37 0.14 2.28
C PHE A 48 -5.87 1.57 2.01
N GLY A 49 -7.13 1.84 2.38
CA GLY A 49 -7.78 3.12 2.13
C GLY A 49 -8.68 3.11 0.89
N PRO A 50 -8.88 4.27 0.24
CA PRO A 50 -9.96 4.46 -0.74
C PRO A 50 -9.63 3.99 -2.16
N SER A 51 -8.45 3.43 -2.41
CA SER A 51 -7.98 3.02 -3.74
C SER A 51 -7.10 1.78 -3.69
N ALA A 52 -6.98 1.09 -4.80
CA ALA A 52 -6.02 0.01 -5.03
C ALA A 52 -5.16 0.35 -6.27
N PRO A 53 -3.86 0.70 -6.10
CA PRO A 53 -3.05 0.63 -4.87
C PRO A 53 -3.57 1.54 -3.76
N GLY A 54 -3.24 1.17 -2.52
CA GLY A 54 -3.59 1.92 -1.32
C GLY A 54 -2.89 3.29 -1.24
N THR A 55 -3.19 4.01 -0.16
CA THR A 55 -2.69 5.37 0.10
C THR A 55 -1.17 5.46 -0.03
N GLU A 56 -0.67 6.42 -0.79
CA GLU A 56 0.76 6.76 -0.77
C GLU A 56 1.13 7.40 0.56
N LEU A 57 2.09 6.82 1.25
CA LEU A 57 2.68 7.40 2.44
C LEU A 57 3.93 8.19 2.05
N ARG A 58 4.09 9.39 2.62
CA ARG A 58 5.29 10.23 2.44
C ARG A 58 5.84 10.64 3.78
N VAL A 59 7.15 10.45 3.94
CA VAL A 59 7.86 10.79 5.17
C VAL A 59 9.26 11.26 4.82
N ARG A 60 9.85 12.13 5.65
CA ARG A 60 11.21 12.62 5.43
C ARG A 60 12.23 11.70 6.06
N GLN A 61 13.35 11.48 5.38
CA GLN A 61 14.48 10.69 5.87
C GLN A 61 14.93 11.11 7.28
N GLY A 62 15.06 10.14 8.16
CA GLY A 62 15.49 10.32 9.55
C GLY A 62 14.40 10.70 10.52
N THR A 63 13.15 10.94 10.06
CA THR A 63 12.01 11.26 10.93
C THR A 63 11.24 10.01 11.34
N TRP A 64 10.26 10.18 12.22
CA TRP A 64 9.36 9.11 12.62
C TRP A 64 8.25 8.93 11.57
N LEU A 65 7.92 7.67 11.30
CA LEU A 65 6.66 7.27 10.65
C LEU A 65 5.78 6.61 11.72
N ARG A 66 4.55 7.12 11.87
CA ARG A 66 3.54 6.64 12.83
C ARG A 66 2.28 6.33 12.06
N VAL A 67 1.92 5.06 12.04
CA VAL A 67 0.77 4.58 11.29
C VAL A 67 -0.14 3.77 12.20
N ARG A 68 -1.39 4.19 12.37
CA ARG A 68 -2.44 3.32 12.90
C ARG A 68 -2.98 2.48 11.77
N PHE A 69 -2.83 1.18 11.89
CA PHE A 69 -3.42 0.21 10.99
C PHE A 69 -4.68 -0.38 11.62
N ILE A 70 -5.80 -0.36 10.89
CA ILE A 70 -7.09 -0.93 11.30
C ILE A 70 -7.49 -2.00 10.30
N ASN A 71 -7.82 -3.19 10.78
CA ASN A 71 -8.23 -4.30 9.93
C ASN A 71 -9.75 -4.42 9.85
N HIS A 72 -10.35 -4.03 8.74
CA HIS A 72 -11.77 -4.26 8.41
C HIS A 72 -11.97 -5.37 7.37
N LEU A 73 -10.93 -6.18 7.10
CA LEU A 73 -11.06 -7.37 6.26
C LEU A 73 -11.75 -8.50 7.03
N PRO A 74 -12.30 -9.51 6.33
CA PRO A 74 -12.87 -10.71 6.96
C PRO A 74 -11.82 -11.69 7.49
N VAL A 75 -10.53 -11.42 7.28
CA VAL A 75 -9.38 -12.25 7.67
C VAL A 75 -8.40 -11.45 8.51
N GLU A 76 -7.56 -12.15 9.26
CA GLU A 76 -6.43 -11.53 9.96
C GLU A 76 -5.32 -11.15 8.98
N THR A 77 -4.60 -10.06 9.24
CA THR A 77 -3.52 -9.56 8.38
C THR A 77 -2.48 -8.76 9.15
N THR A 78 -1.41 -8.34 8.48
CA THR A 78 -0.36 -7.45 9.02
C THR A 78 0.04 -6.44 7.95
N ILE A 79 0.87 -5.45 8.31
CA ILE A 79 1.60 -4.62 7.33
C ILE A 79 3.10 -4.87 7.51
N HIS A 80 3.75 -5.34 6.46
CA HIS A 80 5.20 -5.36 6.31
C HIS A 80 5.68 -4.15 5.48
N TRP A 81 6.78 -3.54 5.93
CA TRP A 81 7.37 -2.34 5.33
C TRP A 81 8.57 -2.75 4.48
N HIS A 82 8.30 -3.09 3.23
CA HIS A 82 9.28 -3.73 2.36
C HIS A 82 10.48 -2.84 2.03
N GLY A 83 11.66 -3.36 2.38
CA GLY A 83 12.95 -2.74 2.06
C GLY A 83 13.43 -1.70 3.08
N ILE A 84 12.64 -1.37 4.11
CA ILE A 84 13.03 -0.42 5.15
C ILE A 84 13.77 -1.14 6.29
N ARG A 85 14.86 -0.55 6.77
CA ARG A 85 15.54 -0.96 8.00
C ARG A 85 14.79 -0.40 9.21
N LEU A 86 14.19 -1.26 10.01
CA LEU A 86 13.36 -0.89 11.14
C LEU A 86 13.53 -1.87 12.31
N PRO A 87 13.05 -1.55 13.52
CA PRO A 87 13.02 -2.48 14.64
C PRO A 87 12.15 -3.70 14.34
N LEU A 88 12.60 -4.89 14.77
CA LEU A 88 11.91 -6.16 14.51
C LEU A 88 10.42 -6.11 14.90
N GLU A 89 10.09 -5.47 16.00
CA GLU A 89 8.72 -5.36 16.53
C GLU A 89 7.77 -4.61 15.58
N MET A 90 8.31 -3.88 14.60
CA MET A 90 7.56 -3.09 13.63
C MET A 90 7.58 -3.69 12.22
N ASP A 91 8.21 -4.86 12.04
CA ASP A 91 8.43 -5.45 10.71
C ASP A 91 7.16 -6.08 10.08
N GLY A 92 6.13 -6.34 10.89
CA GLY A 92 4.86 -6.88 10.40
C GLY A 92 4.89 -8.34 9.97
N VAL A 93 5.93 -9.10 10.32
CA VAL A 93 6.00 -10.53 10.03
C VAL A 93 5.22 -11.32 11.08
N PRO A 94 4.14 -12.04 10.68
CA PRO A 94 3.26 -12.73 11.62
C PRO A 94 4.01 -13.78 12.43
N TYR A 95 3.72 -13.85 13.73
CA TYR A 95 4.29 -14.78 14.70
C TYR A 95 5.81 -14.65 14.93
N VAL A 96 6.47 -13.69 14.27
CA VAL A 96 7.89 -13.36 14.46
C VAL A 96 8.03 -11.98 15.11
N SER A 97 7.49 -10.95 14.47
CA SER A 97 7.54 -9.58 14.96
C SER A 97 6.26 -9.18 15.72
N GLN A 98 5.13 -9.75 15.36
CA GLN A 98 3.83 -9.48 15.98
C GLN A 98 2.83 -10.61 15.73
N LEU A 99 1.72 -10.61 16.47
CA LEU A 99 0.55 -11.40 16.10
C LEU A 99 -0.21 -10.69 14.95
N PRO A 100 -0.84 -11.47 14.04
CA PRO A 100 -1.74 -10.89 13.06
C PRO A 100 -2.85 -10.06 13.71
N VAL A 101 -3.20 -8.97 13.06
CA VAL A 101 -4.31 -8.09 13.46
C VAL A 101 -5.62 -8.71 12.98
N LYS A 102 -6.50 -9.06 13.92
CA LYS A 102 -7.77 -9.70 13.59
C LYS A 102 -8.79 -8.70 13.04
N PRO A 103 -9.86 -9.19 12.38
CA PRO A 103 -10.97 -8.35 11.96
C PRO A 103 -11.49 -7.45 13.09
N GLY A 104 -11.56 -6.14 12.86
CA GLY A 104 -11.99 -5.12 13.83
C GLY A 104 -10.91 -4.67 14.82
N GLU A 105 -9.74 -5.27 14.82
CA GLU A 105 -8.62 -4.85 15.66
C GLU A 105 -7.71 -3.86 14.93
N TYR A 106 -6.75 -3.27 15.67
CA TYR A 106 -5.76 -2.36 15.14
C TYR A 106 -4.36 -2.67 15.67
N PHE A 107 -3.34 -2.12 14.99
CA PHE A 107 -1.94 -2.10 15.43
C PHE A 107 -1.31 -0.75 15.12
N ASP A 108 -0.52 -0.20 16.06
CA ASP A 108 0.18 1.06 15.89
C ASP A 108 1.65 0.81 15.54
N TYR A 109 2.01 1.07 14.29
CA TYR A 109 3.40 1.06 13.82
C TYR A 109 4.05 2.40 14.13
N LYS A 110 5.26 2.38 14.70
CA LYS A 110 6.04 3.57 15.02
C LYS A 110 7.53 3.28 14.90
N PHE A 111 8.18 3.84 13.89
CA PHE A 111 9.61 3.65 13.68
C PHE A 111 10.22 4.85 12.94
N ARG A 112 11.57 5.00 13.03
CA ARG A 112 12.31 5.96 12.22
C ARG A 112 12.61 5.37 10.86
N VAL A 113 12.59 6.21 9.82
CA VAL A 113 12.94 5.84 8.44
C VAL A 113 14.34 6.37 8.12
N PRO A 114 15.39 5.51 8.20
CA PRO A 114 16.77 5.98 8.14
C PRO A 114 17.24 6.33 6.73
N ASP A 115 16.66 5.70 5.71
CA ASP A 115 17.13 5.77 4.33
C ASP A 115 16.07 6.38 3.42
N ALA A 116 16.48 7.35 2.58
CA ALA A 116 15.62 7.90 1.53
C ALA A 116 15.45 6.88 0.39
N GLY A 117 14.31 6.94 -0.30
CA GLY A 117 14.03 6.08 -1.43
C GLY A 117 12.55 5.80 -1.64
N SER A 118 12.27 4.98 -2.64
CA SER A 118 10.93 4.50 -2.94
C SER A 118 10.78 3.09 -2.42
N TYR A 119 9.87 2.93 -1.51
CA TYR A 119 9.52 1.68 -0.82
C TYR A 119 8.05 1.36 -1.04
N TRP A 120 7.59 0.26 -0.47
CA TRP A 120 6.19 -0.11 -0.48
C TRP A 120 5.82 -0.89 0.77
N TYR A 121 4.54 -0.98 1.05
CA TYR A 121 4.02 -1.75 2.18
C TYR A 121 2.94 -2.72 1.72
N HIS A 122 2.86 -3.86 2.38
CA HIS A 122 1.97 -4.96 1.99
C HIS A 122 1.75 -5.94 3.16
N PRO A 123 0.72 -6.81 3.08
CA PRO A 123 0.49 -7.84 4.09
C PRO A 123 1.52 -8.97 4.03
N HIS A 124 1.67 -9.66 5.15
CA HIS A 124 2.58 -10.80 5.26
C HIS A 124 1.92 -12.07 5.85
N VAL A 125 0.57 -12.16 5.88
CA VAL A 125 -0.16 -13.35 6.33
C VAL A 125 -0.40 -14.28 5.14
N SER A 126 -1.46 -14.14 4.39
CA SER A 126 -1.74 -14.89 3.17
C SER A 126 -1.31 -14.11 1.93
N SER A 127 -0.01 -13.84 1.82
CA SER A 127 0.54 -12.84 0.89
C SER A 127 0.10 -13.04 -0.58
N SER A 128 -0.02 -14.27 -1.07
CA SER A 128 -0.45 -14.53 -2.45
C SER A 128 -1.85 -14.02 -2.74
N GLU A 129 -2.79 -14.26 -1.83
CA GLU A 129 -4.17 -13.79 -1.96
C GLU A 129 -4.28 -12.31 -1.63
N GLU A 130 -3.76 -11.88 -0.50
CA GLU A 130 -3.91 -10.52 -0.01
C GLU A 130 -3.27 -9.49 -0.97
N LEU A 131 -2.04 -9.74 -1.43
CA LEU A 131 -1.41 -8.96 -2.50
C LEU A 131 -2.18 -9.09 -3.82
N GLY A 132 -2.61 -10.30 -4.17
CA GLY A 132 -3.40 -10.56 -5.37
C GLY A 132 -4.65 -9.71 -5.42
N ARG A 133 -5.36 -9.59 -4.30
CA ARG A 133 -6.58 -8.78 -4.15
C ARG A 133 -6.33 -7.27 -4.15
N GLY A 134 -5.10 -6.80 -3.95
CA GLY A 134 -4.80 -5.36 -4.06
C GLY A 134 -4.18 -4.70 -2.84
N LEU A 135 -3.95 -5.43 -1.74
CA LEU A 135 -3.33 -4.88 -0.53
C LEU A 135 -1.86 -4.55 -0.76
N VAL A 136 -1.61 -3.40 -1.32
CA VAL A 136 -0.28 -2.84 -1.58
C VAL A 136 -0.38 -1.32 -1.62
N GLY A 137 0.62 -0.63 -1.08
CA GLY A 137 0.70 0.82 -1.16
C GLY A 137 2.14 1.31 -1.24
N PRO A 138 2.40 2.43 -1.91
CA PRO A 138 3.72 3.03 -2.00
C PRO A 138 4.07 3.80 -0.74
N LEU A 139 5.35 3.75 -0.36
CA LEU A 139 5.94 4.53 0.71
C LEU A 139 7.16 5.27 0.17
N ILE A 140 7.10 6.58 0.17
CA ILE A 140 8.17 7.45 -0.31
C ILE A 140 8.87 8.08 0.90
N VAL A 141 10.16 7.82 1.02
CA VAL A 141 11.01 8.49 2.00
C VAL A 141 11.81 9.57 1.29
N GLU A 142 11.39 10.81 1.49
CA GLU A 142 12.01 11.98 0.86
C GLU A 142 13.38 12.24 1.46
N GLU A 143 14.34 12.63 0.62
CA GLU A 143 15.69 13.03 1.02
C GLU A 143 15.65 14.23 1.98
N ARG A 144 16.69 14.36 2.81
CA ARG A 144 16.85 15.52 3.71
C ARG A 144 16.99 16.82 2.92
N GLU A 145 17.74 16.77 1.84
CA GLU A 145 17.94 17.90 0.94
C GLU A 145 17.08 17.74 -0.33
N PRO A 146 16.53 18.81 -0.87
CA PRO A 146 15.75 18.75 -2.10
C PRO A 146 16.59 18.18 -3.27
N THR A 147 16.03 17.25 -4.01
CA THR A 147 16.69 16.61 -5.17
C THR A 147 16.88 17.55 -6.36
N GLY A 148 16.19 18.69 -6.39
CA GLY A 148 16.23 19.64 -7.50
C GLY A 148 15.36 19.23 -8.71
N PHE A 149 14.68 18.10 -8.67
CA PHE A 149 13.71 17.73 -9.72
C PHE A 149 12.50 18.65 -9.69
N ARG A 150 12.03 19.06 -10.87
CA ARG A 150 10.83 19.92 -11.00
C ARG A 150 9.52 19.15 -10.79
N HIS A 151 9.53 17.88 -11.16
CA HIS A 151 8.37 17.00 -11.11
C HIS A 151 8.79 15.63 -10.60
N GLU A 152 7.95 15.07 -9.76
CA GLU A 152 8.06 13.72 -9.25
C GLU A 152 6.69 13.05 -9.39
N ARG A 153 6.68 11.79 -9.79
CA ARG A 153 5.47 10.98 -9.88
C ARG A 153 5.74 9.57 -9.37
N THR A 154 4.88 9.08 -8.53
CA THR A 154 4.87 7.68 -8.11
C THR A 154 4.05 6.87 -9.10
N LEU A 155 4.64 5.82 -9.66
CA LEU A 155 3.97 4.87 -10.54
C LEU A 155 3.93 3.50 -9.86
N SER A 156 2.75 3.10 -9.43
CA SER A 156 2.47 1.77 -8.88
C SER A 156 1.95 0.87 -9.99
N LEU A 157 2.79 -0.07 -10.42
CA LEU A 157 2.43 -1.06 -11.43
C LEU A 157 1.96 -2.33 -10.74
N LYS A 158 0.77 -2.83 -11.11
CA LYS A 158 0.21 -4.05 -10.56
C LYS A 158 -0.39 -4.91 -11.66
N THR A 159 -0.18 -6.23 -11.57
CA THR A 159 -0.91 -7.20 -12.38
C THR A 159 -2.01 -7.86 -11.55
N TRP A 160 -3.13 -8.16 -12.20
CA TRP A 160 -4.32 -8.70 -11.58
C TRP A 160 -4.67 -10.07 -12.16
N HIS A 161 -4.96 -11.03 -11.27
CA HIS A 161 -5.39 -12.39 -11.60
C HIS A 161 -6.91 -12.44 -11.65
N ILE A 162 -7.48 -11.95 -12.73
CA ILE A 162 -8.94 -11.85 -12.94
C ILE A 162 -9.33 -12.46 -14.29
N ASP A 163 -10.57 -12.88 -14.40
CA ASP A 163 -11.18 -13.33 -15.64
C ASP A 163 -11.73 -12.16 -16.49
N GLU A 164 -12.51 -12.48 -17.51
CA GLU A 164 -13.11 -11.49 -18.44
C GLU A 164 -14.23 -10.67 -17.80
N GLN A 165 -14.80 -11.15 -16.72
CA GLN A 165 -15.85 -10.50 -15.94
C GLN A 165 -15.28 -9.79 -14.69
N GLY A 166 -13.96 -9.72 -14.55
CA GLY A 166 -13.30 -9.07 -13.41
C GLY A 166 -13.32 -9.87 -12.10
N ALA A 167 -13.77 -11.12 -12.12
CA ALA A 167 -13.73 -11.98 -10.95
C ALA A 167 -12.31 -12.53 -10.75
N PHE A 168 -11.85 -12.64 -9.49
CA PHE A 168 -10.56 -13.21 -9.19
C PHE A 168 -10.47 -14.69 -9.58
N THR A 169 -9.36 -15.05 -10.20
CA THR A 169 -8.95 -16.44 -10.45
C THR A 169 -8.03 -16.92 -9.32
N GLU A 170 -7.45 -18.12 -9.45
CA GLU A 170 -6.49 -18.62 -8.47
C GLU A 170 -5.27 -17.72 -8.32
N PHE A 171 -4.95 -17.31 -7.10
CA PHE A 171 -3.83 -16.43 -6.80
C PHE A 171 -2.47 -17.13 -6.88
N LEU A 172 -2.44 -18.44 -6.64
CA LEU A 172 -1.22 -19.22 -6.67
C LEU A 172 -1.50 -20.68 -7.02
N VAL A 173 -0.96 -21.14 -8.16
CA VAL A 173 -0.86 -22.56 -8.52
C VAL A 173 0.60 -22.99 -8.31
N PRO A 174 0.97 -23.66 -7.20
CA PRO A 174 2.37 -23.82 -6.79
C PRO A 174 3.28 -24.44 -7.85
N ARG A 175 2.83 -25.47 -8.56
CA ARG A 175 3.63 -26.13 -9.60
C ARG A 175 3.84 -25.26 -10.83
N GLN A 176 2.83 -24.51 -11.23
CA GLN A 176 2.92 -23.58 -12.34
C GLN A 176 3.77 -22.37 -11.96
N ALA A 177 3.54 -21.79 -10.79
CA ALA A 177 4.30 -20.66 -10.28
C ALA A 177 5.81 -20.94 -10.19
N ALA A 178 6.19 -22.15 -9.80
CA ALA A 178 7.59 -22.58 -9.73
C ALA A 178 8.28 -22.70 -11.10
N ARG A 179 7.52 -22.87 -12.19
CA ARG A 179 8.06 -23.07 -13.55
C ARG A 179 7.97 -21.81 -14.41
N GLU A 180 6.87 -21.11 -14.32
CA GLU A 180 6.47 -20.04 -15.26
C GLU A 180 6.22 -18.70 -14.58
N GLY A 181 6.23 -18.67 -13.24
CA GLY A 181 5.74 -17.54 -12.46
C GLY A 181 4.20 -17.46 -12.50
N THR A 182 3.67 -16.43 -11.85
CA THR A 182 2.23 -16.12 -11.90
C THR A 182 2.03 -14.86 -12.74
N ARG A 183 1.45 -15.01 -13.92
CA ARG A 183 1.17 -13.88 -14.82
C ARG A 183 -0.28 -13.44 -14.61
N GLY A 184 -0.46 -12.18 -14.19
CA GLY A 184 -1.78 -11.54 -14.20
C GLY A 184 -2.25 -11.28 -15.62
N ARG A 185 -3.57 -11.32 -15.84
CA ARG A 185 -4.19 -11.03 -17.13
C ARG A 185 -4.21 -9.54 -17.45
N LEU A 186 -4.44 -8.69 -16.45
CA LEU A 186 -4.55 -7.26 -16.58
C LEU A 186 -3.40 -6.58 -15.82
N ALA A 187 -2.82 -5.55 -16.41
CA ALA A 187 -1.89 -4.66 -15.73
C ALA A 187 -2.53 -3.28 -15.53
N THR A 188 -2.29 -2.67 -14.38
CA THR A 188 -2.71 -1.31 -14.06
C THR A 188 -1.52 -0.45 -13.66
N ILE A 189 -1.62 0.86 -13.90
CA ILE A 189 -0.74 1.88 -13.34
C ILE A 189 -1.58 2.77 -12.45
N ASN A 190 -1.22 2.86 -11.17
CA ASN A 190 -1.98 3.61 -10.15
C ASN A 190 -3.48 3.22 -10.09
N GLY A 191 -3.80 1.93 -10.34
CA GLY A 191 -5.16 1.41 -10.35
C GLY A 191 -5.90 1.53 -11.68
N GLU A 192 -5.37 2.26 -12.66
CA GLU A 192 -5.98 2.47 -13.97
C GLU A 192 -5.45 1.48 -15.01
N SER A 193 -6.35 0.83 -15.76
CA SER A 193 -5.99 -0.12 -16.82
C SER A 193 -5.55 0.56 -18.12
N ASN A 194 -5.98 1.80 -18.35
CA ASN A 194 -5.60 2.62 -19.50
C ASN A 194 -5.24 4.04 -19.03
N PRO A 195 -4.10 4.20 -18.34
CA PRO A 195 -3.70 5.53 -17.85
C PRO A 195 -3.36 6.46 -19.03
N THR A 196 -3.92 7.67 -18.98
CA THR A 196 -3.65 8.76 -19.95
C THR A 196 -2.54 9.70 -19.48
#